data_22862018f551926f03d3ad6f32138163
#
_entry.id   22862018f551926f03d3ad6f32138163
#
_cell.length_a   1.000
_cell.length_b   1.000
_cell.length_c   1.000
_cell.angle_alpha   90.00
_cell.angle_beta   90.00
_cell.angle_gamma   90.00
#
_symmetry.space_group_name_H-M   'P 1'
#
loop_
_entity.id
_entity.type
_entity.pdbx_description
1 polymer ?
#
loop_
_entity_poly.entity_id
_entity_poly.type
_entity_poly.pdbx_seq_one_letter_code
_entity_poly.pdbx_strand_id
1 'polypeptide(L)'
;MDSYKTPLGELQIEVFGHASLLFKINGMNIYIDPYSEVCSFEGKPKADAFLITHNHYDHYDINAIAPIEKDDSKFIVGPNVGEIDERYIVLNNGDGITWNGIDVTAVPS
;
A
#
# COMPACT_ATOMS: atom_id res chain seq x y z
N MET A 1 -11.97 4.27 -12.79
CA MET A 1 -11.47 3.22 -11.88
C MET A 1 -11.68 1.88 -12.53
N ASP A 2 -10.59 1.12 -12.68
CA ASP A 2 -10.66 -0.22 -13.27
C ASP A 2 -11.18 -1.22 -12.26
N SER A 3 -11.91 -2.23 -12.73
CA SER A 3 -12.57 -3.19 -11.87
C SER A 3 -12.36 -4.60 -12.40
N TYR A 4 -11.98 -5.52 -11.51
CA TYR A 4 -11.66 -6.91 -11.86
C TYR A 4 -12.31 -7.87 -10.86
N LYS A 5 -12.76 -9.02 -11.35
CA LYS A 5 -13.29 -10.06 -10.48
C LYS A 5 -12.15 -10.96 -10.00
N THR A 6 -12.11 -11.25 -8.72
CA THR A 6 -11.09 -12.11 -8.12
C THR A 6 -11.75 -13.11 -7.18
N PRO A 7 -11.03 -14.14 -6.70
CA PRO A 7 -11.56 -15.06 -5.70
C PRO A 7 -11.98 -14.39 -4.39
N LEU A 8 -11.43 -13.20 -4.09
CA LEU A 8 -11.79 -12.42 -2.89
C LEU A 8 -12.90 -11.42 -3.16
N GLY A 9 -13.46 -11.39 -4.37
CA GLY A 9 -14.48 -10.43 -4.76
C GLY A 9 -13.97 -9.48 -5.82
N GLU A 10 -14.69 -8.38 -6.04
CA GLU A 10 -14.31 -7.40 -7.03
C GLU A 10 -13.10 -6.58 -6.56
N LEU A 11 -12.10 -6.50 -7.41
CA LEU A 11 -10.94 -5.64 -7.20
C LEU A 11 -11.14 -4.36 -8.01
N GLN A 12 -11.10 -3.21 -7.34
CA GLN A 12 -11.12 -1.91 -7.99
C GLN A 12 -9.75 -1.25 -7.83
N ILE A 13 -9.24 -0.68 -8.92
CA ILE A 13 -7.93 -0.05 -8.94
C ILE A 13 -8.10 1.40 -9.35
N GLU A 14 -7.63 2.31 -8.49
CA GLU A 14 -7.60 3.73 -8.78
C GLU A 14 -6.15 4.18 -8.91
N VAL A 15 -5.79 4.78 -10.05
CA VAL A 15 -4.45 5.27 -10.34
C VAL A 15 -4.42 6.76 -10.07
N PHE A 16 -3.52 7.21 -9.19
CA PHE A 16 -3.38 8.63 -8.88
C PHE A 16 -2.31 9.31 -9.74
N GLY A 17 -1.39 8.52 -10.28
CA GLY A 17 -0.27 9.01 -11.04
C GLY A 17 1.05 8.60 -10.39
N HIS A 18 2.17 8.82 -11.10
CA HIS A 18 3.48 8.34 -10.66
C HIS A 18 3.39 6.83 -10.42
N ALA A 19 3.72 6.33 -9.25
CA ALA A 19 3.51 4.91 -8.92
C ALA A 19 2.42 4.73 -7.86
N SER A 20 1.60 5.76 -7.62
CA SER A 20 0.60 5.75 -6.54
C SER A 20 -0.70 5.12 -6.99
N LEU A 21 -1.12 4.08 -6.29
CA LEU A 21 -2.34 3.32 -6.58
C LEU A 21 -3.15 3.09 -5.31
N LEU A 22 -4.45 2.94 -5.47
CA LEU A 22 -5.33 2.43 -4.43
C LEU A 22 -6.02 1.18 -4.94
N PHE A 23 -5.87 0.08 -4.21
CA PHE A 23 -6.59 -1.16 -4.47
C PHE A 23 -7.72 -1.28 -3.46
N LYS A 24 -8.94 -1.45 -3.95
CA LYS A 24 -10.11 -1.74 -3.11
C LYS A 24 -10.55 -3.16 -3.40
N ILE A 25 -10.46 -4.02 -2.39
CA ILE A 25 -10.82 -5.42 -2.55
C ILE A 25 -11.38 -5.96 -1.23
N ASN A 26 -12.51 -6.65 -1.30
CA ASN A 26 -13.13 -7.31 -0.16
C ASN A 26 -13.29 -6.37 1.06
N GLY A 27 -13.71 -5.13 0.81
CA GLY A 27 -13.89 -4.13 1.86
C GLY A 27 -12.61 -3.52 2.41
N MET A 28 -11.45 -3.88 1.84
CA MET A 28 -10.15 -3.37 2.28
C MET A 28 -9.62 -2.33 1.31
N ASN A 29 -8.93 -1.33 1.85
CA ASN A 29 -8.26 -0.29 1.07
C ASN A 29 -6.75 -0.45 1.24
N ILE A 30 -6.05 -0.71 0.12
CA ILE A 30 -4.60 -0.94 0.11
C ILE A 30 -3.98 0.12 -0.79
N TYR A 31 -3.16 0.99 -0.20
CA TYR A 31 -2.45 2.01 -0.96
C TYR A 31 -1.06 1.52 -1.31
N ILE A 32 -0.64 1.80 -2.55
CA ILE A 32 0.69 1.44 -3.04
C ILE A 32 1.42 2.73 -3.34
N ASP A 33 2.55 2.93 -2.66
CA ASP A 33 3.46 4.08 -2.83
C ASP A 33 2.71 5.42 -2.93
N PRO A 34 1.89 5.79 -1.92
CA PRO A 34 1.16 7.06 -1.98
C PRO A 34 2.13 8.24 -1.98
N TYR A 35 1.88 9.19 -2.90
CA TYR A 35 2.77 10.32 -3.12
C TYR A 35 1.97 11.61 -3.11
N SER A 36 2.23 12.49 -2.16
CA SER A 36 1.42 13.68 -1.91
C SER A 36 1.48 14.72 -3.03
N GLU A 37 2.51 14.68 -3.84
CA GLU A 37 2.64 15.65 -4.95
C GLU A 37 1.76 15.30 -6.16
N VAL A 38 1.29 14.05 -6.27
CA VAL A 38 0.38 13.70 -7.38
C VAL A 38 -1.07 14.04 -7.07
N CYS A 39 -1.46 14.01 -5.79
CA CYS A 39 -2.79 14.46 -5.34
C CYS A 39 -2.81 14.55 -3.83
N SER A 40 -3.84 15.23 -3.29
CA SER A 40 -4.06 15.24 -1.85
C SER A 40 -4.76 13.94 -1.44
N PHE A 41 -4.31 13.35 -0.35
CA PHE A 41 -4.93 12.15 0.20
C PHE A 41 -5.93 12.47 1.32
N GLU A 42 -6.09 13.74 1.67
CA GLU A 42 -7.10 14.13 2.63
C GLU A 42 -8.51 13.84 2.09
N GLY A 43 -9.36 13.29 2.95
CA GLY A 43 -10.72 12.92 2.58
C GLY A 43 -10.84 11.62 1.82
N LYS A 44 -9.74 10.98 1.45
CA LYS A 44 -9.78 9.66 0.81
C LYS A 44 -10.01 8.56 1.84
N PRO A 45 -10.44 7.35 1.39
CA PRO A 45 -10.66 6.24 2.33
C PRO A 45 -9.42 5.93 3.17
N LYS A 46 -9.62 5.59 4.43
CA LYS A 46 -8.51 5.20 5.30
C LYS A 46 -7.93 3.87 4.85
N ALA A 47 -6.63 3.71 5.01
CA ALA A 47 -5.90 2.54 4.55
C ALA A 47 -5.97 1.40 5.55
N ASP A 48 -6.24 0.20 5.05
CA ASP A 48 -6.06 -1.03 5.83
C ASP A 48 -4.62 -1.50 5.73
N ALA A 49 -3.98 -1.26 4.59
CA ALA A 49 -2.56 -1.57 4.38
C ALA A 49 -1.91 -0.59 3.42
N PHE A 50 -0.61 -0.46 3.57
CA PHE A 50 0.26 0.26 2.65
C PHE A 50 1.31 -0.71 2.12
N LEU A 51 1.53 -0.70 0.80
CA LEU A 51 2.65 -1.38 0.16
C LEU A 51 3.64 -0.31 -0.26
N ILE A 52 4.83 -0.32 0.33
CA ILE A 52 5.84 0.70 0.08
C ILE A 52 7.10 0.02 -0.42
N THR A 53 7.50 0.31 -1.65
CA THR A 53 8.56 -0.43 -2.31
C THR A 53 9.96 -0.01 -1.84
N HIS A 54 10.13 1.28 -1.54
CA HIS A 54 11.40 1.78 -0.98
C HIS A 54 11.19 3.17 -0.37
N ASN A 55 12.21 3.69 0.29
CA ASN A 55 12.07 4.88 1.14
C ASN A 55 12.39 6.20 0.45
N HIS A 56 12.41 6.24 -0.87
CA HIS A 56 12.49 7.51 -1.58
C HIS A 56 11.25 8.33 -1.27
N TYR A 57 11.37 9.66 -1.26
CA TYR A 57 10.26 10.54 -0.88
C TYR A 57 9.02 10.35 -1.75
N ASP A 58 9.19 9.85 -2.96
CA ASP A 58 8.07 9.59 -3.87
C ASP A 58 7.42 8.22 -3.65
N HIS A 59 7.97 7.40 -2.75
CA HIS A 59 7.43 6.08 -2.42
C HIS A 59 7.04 5.96 -0.94
N TYR A 60 7.85 6.55 -0.05
CA TYR A 60 7.54 6.58 1.38
C TYR A 60 7.34 8.04 1.80
N ASP A 61 6.12 8.52 1.66
CA ASP A 61 5.77 9.93 1.84
C ASP A 61 4.83 10.07 3.04
N ILE A 62 5.36 10.57 4.13
CA ILE A 62 4.62 10.73 5.37
C ILE A 62 3.45 11.72 5.19
N ASN A 63 3.59 12.72 4.32
CA ASN A 63 2.52 13.69 4.06
C ASN A 63 1.34 13.06 3.32
N ALA A 64 1.59 12.01 2.53
CA ALA A 64 0.54 11.24 1.89
C ALA A 64 -0.08 10.22 2.85
N ILE A 65 0.73 9.62 3.70
CA ILE A 65 0.30 8.54 4.59
C ILE A 65 -0.55 9.06 5.74
N ALA A 66 -0.13 10.17 6.38
CA ALA A 66 -0.77 10.66 7.59
C ALA A 66 -2.29 10.88 7.44
N PRO A 67 -2.80 11.47 6.35
CA PRO A 67 -4.25 11.70 6.22
C PRO A 67 -5.08 10.42 6.14
N ILE A 68 -4.49 9.30 5.71
CA ILE A 68 -5.22 8.06 5.43
C ILE A 68 -4.80 6.91 6.34
N GLU A 69 -3.86 7.13 7.23
CA GLU A 69 -3.38 6.12 8.17
C GLU A 69 -4.40 5.86 9.28
N LYS A 70 -4.54 4.58 9.66
CA LYS A 70 -5.28 4.17 10.86
C LYS A 70 -4.28 3.60 11.86
N ASP A 71 -4.71 3.51 13.13
CA ASP A 71 -3.87 2.95 14.19
C ASP A 71 -3.45 1.50 13.89
N ASP A 72 -4.30 0.75 13.19
CA ASP A 72 -4.06 -0.64 12.85
C ASP A 72 -3.68 -0.85 11.38
N SER A 73 -3.36 0.20 10.64
CA SER A 73 -2.87 0.06 9.27
C SER A 73 -1.62 -0.79 9.24
N LYS A 74 -1.58 -1.76 8.33
CA LYS A 74 -0.40 -2.61 8.15
C LYS A 74 0.51 -2.00 7.10
N PHE A 75 1.81 -2.03 7.34
CA PHE A 75 2.81 -1.52 6.40
C PHE A 75 3.65 -2.70 5.90
N ILE A 76 3.56 -2.99 4.61
CA ILE A 76 4.34 -4.04 3.96
C ILE A 76 5.37 -3.31 3.12
N VAL A 77 6.64 -3.41 3.50
CA VAL A 77 7.67 -2.50 3.01
C VAL A 77 8.89 -3.26 2.53
N GLY A 78 9.66 -2.63 1.65
CA GLY A 78 10.96 -3.14 1.25
C GLY A 78 12.04 -2.91 2.32
N PRO A 79 13.21 -3.55 2.16
CA PRO A 79 14.27 -3.48 3.19
C PRO A 79 14.81 -2.06 3.39
N ASN A 80 14.73 -1.21 2.38
CA ASN A 80 15.23 0.18 2.49
C ASN A 80 14.35 1.04 3.39
N VAL A 81 13.08 0.68 3.56
CA VAL A 81 12.20 1.38 4.50
C VAL A 81 12.47 0.91 5.92
N GLY A 82 12.58 -0.40 6.11
CA GLY A 82 12.84 -1.00 7.39
C GLY A 82 11.62 -1.06 8.31
N GLU A 83 11.82 -1.68 9.46
CA GLU A 83 10.76 -1.81 10.48
C GLU A 83 10.78 -0.59 11.39
N ILE A 84 9.75 0.25 11.27
CA ILE A 84 9.63 1.47 12.09
C ILE A 84 8.89 1.16 13.40
N ASP A 85 7.82 0.34 13.33
CA ASP A 85 7.09 -0.11 14.50
C ASP A 85 6.49 -1.49 14.21
N GLU A 86 5.70 -2.01 15.16
CA GLU A 86 5.15 -3.38 15.09
C GLU A 86 4.16 -3.59 13.95
N ARG A 87 3.68 -2.53 13.31
CA ARG A 87 2.77 -2.63 12.16
C ARG A 87 3.52 -2.91 10.86
N TYR A 88 4.85 -2.83 10.86
CA TYR A 88 5.68 -2.94 9.65
C TYR A 88 6.12 -4.38 9.45
N ILE A 89 5.96 -4.86 8.22
CA ILE A 89 6.47 -6.16 7.76
C ILE A 89 7.47 -5.87 6.65
N VAL A 90 8.73 -6.26 6.85
CA VAL A 90 9.79 -6.05 5.86
C VAL A 90 9.89 -7.29 5.00
N LEU A 91 9.80 -7.12 3.68
CA LEU A 91 9.99 -8.20 2.71
C LEU A 91 11.26 -7.93 1.91
N ASN A 92 12.17 -8.89 1.93
CA ASN A 92 13.33 -8.92 1.04
C ASN A 92 12.93 -9.59 -0.28
N ASN A 93 13.75 -9.44 -1.31
CA ASN A 93 13.47 -10.08 -2.59
C ASN A 93 13.29 -11.59 -2.40
N GLY A 94 12.19 -12.10 -2.93
CA GLY A 94 11.83 -13.51 -2.80
C GLY A 94 10.96 -13.84 -1.60
N ASP A 95 10.81 -12.93 -0.65
CA ASP A 95 9.94 -13.13 0.50
C ASP A 95 8.48 -12.94 0.12
N GLY A 96 7.60 -13.63 0.84
CA GLY A 96 6.17 -13.48 0.63
C GLY A 96 5.41 -13.63 1.94
N ILE A 97 4.25 -13.02 1.99
CA ILE A 97 3.31 -13.17 3.10
C ILE A 97 1.89 -13.29 2.55
N THR A 98 1.00 -13.82 3.37
CA THR A 98 -0.43 -13.77 3.11
C THR A 98 -1.05 -12.83 4.13
N TRP A 99 -1.73 -11.79 3.65
CA TRP A 99 -2.40 -10.81 4.51
C TRP A 99 -3.87 -10.75 4.13
N ASN A 100 -4.73 -11.13 5.05
CA ASN A 100 -6.20 -11.14 4.87
C ASN A 100 -6.62 -11.84 3.56
N GLY A 101 -5.97 -12.96 3.24
CA GLY A 101 -6.27 -13.74 2.03
C GLY A 101 -5.56 -13.25 0.78
N ILE A 102 -4.73 -12.22 0.89
CA ILE A 102 -3.98 -11.66 -0.23
C ILE A 102 -2.53 -12.09 -0.11
N ASP A 103 -2.00 -12.73 -1.16
CA ASP A 103 -0.59 -13.09 -1.21
C ASP A 103 0.21 -11.92 -1.74
N VAL A 104 1.23 -11.53 -0.98
CA VAL A 104 2.14 -10.45 -1.35
C VAL A 104 3.55 -11.03 -1.45
N THR A 105 4.18 -10.87 -2.60
CA THR A 105 5.53 -11.38 -2.84
C THR A 105 6.41 -10.25 -3.33
N ALA A 106 7.61 -10.12 -2.73
CA ALA A 106 8.59 -9.16 -3.16
C ALA A 106 9.43 -9.74 -4.30
N VAL A 107 9.48 -9.04 -5.41
CA VAL A 107 10.28 -9.46 -6.57
C VAL A 107 11.36 -8.44 -6.85
N PRO A 108 12.50 -8.85 -7.41
CA PRO A 108 13.54 -7.91 -7.80
C PRO A 108 13.02 -6.94 -8.87
N SER A 109 13.40 -5.68 -8.74
CA SER A 109 13.03 -4.65 -9.71
C SER A 109 14.15 -4.41 -10.71
#